data_50b25edc03962025a6cd607cfe9932f4
#
_entry.id   50b25edc03962025a6cd607cfe9932f4
#
_cell.length_a   1.000
_cell.length_b   1.000
_cell.length_c   1.000
_cell.angle_alpha   90.00
_cell.angle_beta   90.00
_cell.angle_gamma   90.00
#
_symmetry.space_group_name_H-M   'P 1'
#
loop_
_entity.id
_entity.type
_entity.pdbx_description
1 polymer ?
#
loop_
_entity_poly.entity_id
_entity_poly.type
_entity_poly.pdbx_seq_one_letter_code
_entity_poly.pdbx_strand_id
1 'polypeptide(L)'
;RHSDRIMLFGSCFAENIGNLLLANKFRCDVNPFGILYNPLSIVEALWQILSHQTYTEEDLFYAGGCWHSWMHHSVFSASTAASCLSSINTRLEQASAGLPQLDWLVITWGTAFAYWLKERTMVVGNCHKQPDSLFTRQLLTVEEIVTEWECVLVELRKVNPFLKILFTVSPCLLYTSPSPRDTERS
;
A
#
# COMPACT_ATOMS: atom_id res chain seq x y z
N ARG A 1 6.99 -22.46 2.07
CA ARG A 1 7.50 -23.20 3.27
C ARG A 1 7.40 -22.27 4.47
N HIS A 2 7.38 -22.81 5.70
CA HIS A 2 7.39 -21.97 6.92
C HIS A 2 8.67 -21.13 7.09
N SER A 3 9.75 -21.51 6.43
CA SER A 3 11.01 -20.76 6.40
C SER A 3 10.97 -19.55 5.48
N ASP A 4 10.09 -19.55 4.49
CA ASP A 4 10.04 -18.51 3.48
C ASP A 4 9.54 -17.18 4.09
N ARG A 5 10.17 -16.10 3.70
CA ARG A 5 9.78 -14.74 4.07
C ARG A 5 8.82 -14.21 3.01
N ILE A 6 7.64 -13.79 3.43
CA ILE A 6 6.53 -13.40 2.55
C ILE A 6 6.12 -11.98 2.88
N MET A 7 6.08 -11.10 1.90
CA MET A 7 5.45 -9.79 2.04
C MET A 7 4.15 -9.78 1.25
N LEU A 8 3.08 -9.27 1.84
CA LEU A 8 1.77 -9.16 1.20
C LEU A 8 1.36 -7.70 1.09
N PHE A 9 0.88 -7.32 -0.09
CA PHE A 9 0.25 -6.03 -0.33
C PHE A 9 -1.15 -6.22 -0.91
N GLY A 10 -2.07 -5.38 -0.51
CA GLY A 10 -3.36 -5.30 -1.18
C GLY A 10 -4.53 -5.00 -0.27
N SER A 11 -5.69 -5.49 -0.69
CA SER A 11 -6.98 -5.29 -0.03
C SER A 11 -7.12 -6.07 1.29
N CYS A 12 -8.28 -5.96 1.91
CA CYS A 12 -8.64 -6.77 3.08
C CYS A 12 -8.48 -8.28 2.85
N PHE A 13 -8.55 -8.76 1.60
CA PHE A 13 -8.24 -10.15 1.28
C PHE A 13 -6.77 -10.48 1.57
N ALA A 14 -5.83 -9.63 1.12
CA ALA A 14 -4.40 -9.82 1.42
C ALA A 14 -4.14 -9.77 2.92
N GLU A 15 -4.81 -8.87 3.64
CA GLU A 15 -4.70 -8.79 5.10
C GLU A 15 -5.21 -10.06 5.80
N ASN A 16 -6.38 -10.56 5.40
CA ASN A 16 -6.95 -11.78 5.98
C ASN A 16 -6.06 -13.01 5.71
N ILE A 17 -5.57 -13.18 4.49
CA ILE A 17 -4.64 -14.27 4.14
C ILE A 17 -3.32 -14.11 4.90
N GLY A 18 -2.76 -12.91 4.97
CA GLY A 18 -1.55 -12.63 5.72
C GLY A 18 -1.69 -12.96 7.21
N ASN A 19 -2.78 -12.56 7.84
CA ASN A 19 -3.07 -12.87 9.24
C ASN A 19 -3.26 -14.38 9.47
N LEU A 20 -3.90 -15.09 8.53
CA LEU A 20 -4.00 -16.55 8.59
C LEU A 20 -2.63 -17.22 8.50
N LEU A 21 -1.76 -16.75 7.62
CA LEU A 21 -0.38 -17.24 7.51
C LEU A 21 0.41 -16.99 8.80
N LEU A 22 0.31 -15.78 9.38
CA LEU A 22 0.94 -15.45 10.67
C LEU A 22 0.44 -16.36 11.81
N ALA A 23 -0.87 -16.59 11.88
CA ALA A 23 -1.47 -17.51 12.87
C ALA A 23 -0.92 -18.96 12.72
N ASN A 24 -0.59 -19.36 11.49
CA ASN A 24 0.03 -20.64 11.17
C ASN A 24 1.57 -20.59 11.18
N LYS A 25 2.18 -19.58 11.82
CA LYS A 25 3.62 -19.45 12.04
C LYS A 25 4.48 -19.27 10.78
N PHE A 26 3.91 -18.81 9.68
CA PHE A 26 4.68 -18.32 8.55
C PHE A 26 5.34 -16.98 8.87
N ARG A 27 6.45 -16.69 8.21
CA ARG A 27 7.17 -15.41 8.34
C ARG A 27 6.59 -14.39 7.35
N CYS A 28 5.55 -13.69 7.77
CA CYS A 28 4.85 -12.75 6.90
C CYS A 28 5.01 -11.31 7.38
N ASP A 29 5.21 -10.42 6.42
CA ASP A 29 5.05 -8.98 6.54
C ASP A 29 3.77 -8.59 5.78
N VAL A 30 2.77 -8.06 6.48
CA VAL A 30 1.43 -7.85 5.93
C VAL A 30 1.15 -6.36 5.83
N ASN A 31 0.86 -5.89 4.63
CA ASN A 31 0.43 -4.53 4.33
C ASN A 31 1.29 -3.46 5.04
N PRO A 32 2.57 -3.28 4.67
CA PRO A 32 3.46 -2.32 5.34
C PRO A 32 2.93 -0.88 5.40
N PHE A 33 2.09 -0.48 4.46
CA PHE A 33 1.41 0.83 4.38
C PHE A 33 -0.05 0.77 4.86
N GLY A 34 -0.47 -0.38 5.38
CA GLY A 34 -1.86 -0.72 5.57
C GLY A 34 -2.53 -1.14 4.25
N ILE A 35 -3.86 -1.25 4.26
CA ILE A 35 -4.62 -1.72 3.09
C ILE A 35 -4.49 -0.72 1.93
N LEU A 36 -4.05 -1.23 0.78
CA LEU A 36 -4.01 -0.53 -0.50
C LEU A 36 -4.80 -1.32 -1.55
N TYR A 37 -5.65 -0.65 -2.32
CA TYR A 37 -6.59 -1.32 -3.22
C TYR A 37 -6.19 -1.29 -4.69
N ASN A 38 -5.55 -0.22 -5.15
CA ASN A 38 -5.26 -0.02 -6.56
C ASN A 38 -3.79 -0.30 -6.90
N PRO A 39 -3.49 -0.70 -8.15
CA PRO A 39 -2.15 -1.04 -8.59
C PRO A 39 -1.12 0.07 -8.39
N LEU A 40 -1.47 1.35 -8.65
CA LEU A 40 -0.52 2.45 -8.59
C LEU A 40 -0.14 2.83 -7.15
N SER A 41 -1.08 2.79 -6.20
CA SER A 41 -0.72 3.05 -4.81
C SER A 41 0.21 1.98 -4.24
N ILE A 42 0.12 0.74 -4.73
CA ILE A 42 1.07 -0.32 -4.35
C ILE A 42 2.43 -0.09 -5.01
N VAL A 43 2.47 0.34 -6.28
CA VAL A 43 3.71 0.74 -6.97
C VAL A 43 4.42 1.85 -6.20
N GLU A 44 3.71 2.91 -5.82
CA GLU A 44 4.26 4.00 -5.01
C GLU A 44 4.82 3.51 -3.67
N ALA A 45 4.11 2.63 -2.96
CA ALA A 45 4.59 2.03 -1.73
C ALA A 45 5.88 1.22 -1.94
N LEU A 46 5.98 0.47 -3.04
CA LEU A 46 7.19 -0.27 -3.39
C LEU A 46 8.35 0.66 -3.74
N TRP A 47 8.10 1.78 -4.44
CA TRP A 47 9.13 2.79 -4.70
C TRP A 47 9.66 3.42 -3.39
N GLN A 48 8.78 3.70 -2.43
CA GLN A 48 9.19 4.21 -1.12
C GLN A 48 10.07 3.19 -0.37
N ILE A 49 9.73 1.91 -0.42
CA ILE A 49 10.54 0.83 0.18
C ILE A 49 11.91 0.73 -0.51
N LEU A 50 11.96 0.82 -1.83
CA LEU A 50 13.20 0.73 -2.62
C LEU A 50 14.11 1.94 -2.41
N SER A 51 13.54 3.14 -2.30
CA SER A 51 14.31 4.39 -2.15
C SER A 51 14.89 4.60 -0.77
N HIS A 52 14.40 3.90 0.24
CA HIS A 52 14.74 4.11 1.67
C HIS A 52 14.50 5.56 2.14
N GLN A 53 13.65 6.31 1.45
CA GLN A 53 13.39 7.70 1.72
C GLN A 53 12.35 7.82 2.83
N THR A 54 12.73 8.44 3.95
CA THR A 54 11.84 8.62 5.09
C THR A 54 10.82 9.74 4.84
N TYR A 55 9.64 9.59 5.43
CA TYR A 55 8.60 10.61 5.46
C TYR A 55 8.95 11.72 6.45
N THR A 56 8.57 12.95 6.11
CA THR A 56 8.74 14.16 6.91
C THR A 56 7.38 14.76 7.26
N GLU A 57 7.36 15.82 8.07
CA GLU A 57 6.11 16.50 8.42
C GLU A 57 5.40 17.12 7.21
N GLU A 58 6.15 17.47 6.15
CA GLU A 58 5.61 18.00 4.89
C GLU A 58 4.79 16.96 4.10
N ASP A 59 5.01 15.67 4.37
CA ASP A 59 4.26 14.56 3.76
C ASP A 59 2.95 14.26 4.49
N LEU A 60 2.72 14.90 5.62
CA LEU A 60 1.52 14.74 6.42
C LEU A 60 0.51 15.86 6.19
N PHE A 61 -0.72 15.60 6.60
CA PHE A 61 -1.76 16.63 6.71
C PHE A 61 -2.57 16.41 8.01
N TYR A 62 -3.16 17.48 8.50
CA TYR A 62 -3.97 17.43 9.73
C TYR A 62 -5.46 17.55 9.38
N ALA A 63 -6.25 16.59 9.85
CA ALA A 63 -7.70 16.60 9.68
C ALA A 63 -8.38 15.78 10.79
N GLY A 64 -9.59 16.16 11.17
CA GLY A 64 -10.39 15.39 12.14
C GLY A 64 -9.72 15.15 13.50
N GLY A 65 -8.80 16.03 13.91
CA GLY A 65 -8.09 15.90 15.19
C GLY A 65 -6.85 15.00 15.14
N CYS A 66 -6.48 14.49 13.96
CA CYS A 66 -5.31 13.60 13.77
C CYS A 66 -4.44 14.04 12.60
N TRP A 67 -3.18 13.62 12.64
CA TRP A 67 -2.23 13.68 11.55
C TRP A 67 -2.32 12.42 10.70
N HIS A 68 -2.26 12.57 9.38
CA HIS A 68 -2.44 11.52 8.39
C HIS A 68 -1.38 11.61 7.29
N SER A 69 -1.10 10.50 6.63
CA SER A 69 -0.36 10.45 5.37
C SER A 69 -1.28 9.99 4.24
N TRP A 70 -1.20 10.63 3.08
CA TRP A 70 -1.99 10.24 1.91
C TRP A 70 -1.70 8.82 1.39
N MET A 71 -0.51 8.30 1.69
CA MET A 71 -0.09 6.96 1.24
C MET A 71 -0.46 5.84 2.21
N HIS A 72 -0.76 6.16 3.48
CA HIS A 72 -0.95 5.16 4.53
C HIS A 72 -2.41 5.02 4.94
N HIS A 73 -2.79 3.81 5.33
CA HIS A 73 -4.09 3.55 5.94
C HIS A 73 -4.24 4.31 7.27
N SER A 74 -5.47 4.59 7.67
CA SER A 74 -5.79 5.35 8.90
C SER A 74 -5.27 4.72 10.20
N VAL A 75 -4.85 3.46 10.18
CA VAL A 75 -4.18 2.80 11.32
C VAL A 75 -2.88 3.49 11.71
N PHE A 76 -2.22 4.22 10.80
CA PHE A 76 -1.02 5.02 11.04
C PHE A 76 -1.31 6.44 11.52
N SER A 77 -2.57 6.86 11.50
CA SER A 77 -2.96 8.20 11.94
C SER A 77 -2.76 8.36 13.46
N ALA A 78 -2.31 9.55 13.87
CA ALA A 78 -2.01 9.82 15.28
C ALA A 78 -2.38 11.26 15.66
N SER A 79 -2.53 11.53 16.96
CA SER A 79 -2.81 12.86 17.49
C SER A 79 -1.66 13.85 17.33
N THR A 80 -0.44 13.36 17.12
CA THR A 80 0.75 14.20 16.89
C THR A 80 1.46 13.79 15.60
N ALA A 81 2.07 14.75 14.89
CA ALA A 81 2.88 14.50 13.70
C ALA A 81 4.04 13.54 14.02
N ALA A 82 4.72 13.75 15.14
CA ALA A 82 5.84 12.93 15.57
C ALA A 82 5.46 11.45 15.75
N SER A 83 4.31 11.16 16.36
CA SER A 83 3.84 9.77 16.53
C SER A 83 3.44 9.14 15.21
N CYS A 84 2.79 9.90 14.31
CA CYS A 84 2.44 9.46 12.98
C CYS A 84 3.72 9.11 12.17
N LEU A 85 4.68 10.02 12.12
CA LEU A 85 5.97 9.82 11.44
C LEU A 85 6.77 8.64 12.01
N SER A 86 6.84 8.54 13.34
CA SER A 86 7.54 7.42 13.99
C SER A 86 6.96 6.08 13.56
N SER A 87 5.63 5.95 13.56
CA SER A 87 4.95 4.73 13.12
C SER A 87 5.21 4.40 11.65
N ILE A 88 5.06 5.38 10.77
CA ILE A 88 5.26 5.23 9.33
C ILE A 88 6.72 4.87 9.02
N ASN A 89 7.68 5.65 9.52
CA ASN A 89 9.09 5.48 9.19
C ASN A 89 9.66 4.19 9.78
N THR A 90 9.27 3.81 10.99
CA THR A 90 9.66 2.51 11.57
C THR A 90 9.17 1.35 10.70
N ARG A 91 7.94 1.45 10.22
CA ARG A 91 7.34 0.41 9.39
C ARG A 91 7.98 0.33 8.00
N LEU A 92 8.30 1.49 7.42
CA LEU A 92 9.01 1.61 6.15
C LEU A 92 10.42 1.02 6.25
N GLU A 93 11.17 1.36 7.30
CA GLU A 93 12.51 0.82 7.56
C GLU A 93 12.50 -0.70 7.67
N GLN A 94 11.54 -1.27 8.41
CA GLN A 94 11.38 -2.73 8.53
C GLN A 94 11.12 -3.39 7.18
N ALA A 95 10.23 -2.83 6.36
CA ALA A 95 9.90 -3.35 5.04
C ALA A 95 11.11 -3.26 4.08
N SER A 96 11.83 -2.13 4.09
CA SER A 96 13.03 -1.92 3.27
C SER A 96 14.17 -2.88 3.65
N ALA A 97 14.44 -3.04 4.95
CA ALA A 97 15.45 -3.97 5.45
C ALA A 97 15.12 -5.45 5.14
N GLY A 98 13.83 -5.78 5.05
CA GLY A 98 13.35 -7.13 4.73
C GLY A 98 13.45 -7.49 3.26
N LEU A 99 13.38 -6.52 2.36
CA LEU A 99 13.25 -6.73 0.91
C LEU A 99 14.37 -7.58 0.28
N PRO A 100 15.66 -7.39 0.59
CA PRO A 100 16.73 -8.21 -0.01
C PRO A 100 16.65 -9.70 0.32
N GLN A 101 15.97 -10.05 1.41
CA GLN A 101 15.87 -11.41 1.92
C GLN A 101 14.47 -12.02 1.73
N LEU A 102 13.60 -11.33 0.99
CA LEU A 102 12.23 -11.75 0.75
C LEU A 102 12.20 -12.91 -0.26
N ASP A 103 11.47 -13.98 0.04
CA ASP A 103 11.27 -15.09 -0.90
C ASP A 103 10.06 -14.85 -1.81
N TRP A 104 9.00 -14.24 -1.25
CA TRP A 104 7.75 -14.01 -1.95
C TRP A 104 7.18 -12.59 -1.71
N LEU A 105 6.81 -11.94 -2.80
CA LEU A 105 5.99 -10.73 -2.79
C LEU A 105 4.62 -11.11 -3.37
N VAL A 106 3.58 -11.01 -2.56
CA VAL A 106 2.20 -11.32 -2.95
C VAL A 106 1.41 -10.04 -3.07
N ILE A 107 0.90 -9.76 -4.25
CA ILE A 107 0.14 -8.55 -4.57
C ILE A 107 -1.30 -8.92 -4.85
N THR A 108 -2.25 -8.28 -4.18
CA THR A 108 -3.68 -8.45 -4.43
C THR A 108 -4.32 -7.14 -4.84
N TRP A 109 -4.63 -6.99 -6.10
CA TRP A 109 -5.37 -5.83 -6.59
C TRP A 109 -6.86 -5.95 -6.28
N GLY A 110 -7.42 -4.88 -5.73
CA GLY A 110 -8.84 -4.81 -5.40
C GLY A 110 -9.66 -4.01 -6.39
N THR A 111 -9.07 -3.00 -7.03
CA THR A 111 -9.74 -2.13 -7.98
C THR A 111 -8.74 -1.50 -8.94
N ALA A 112 -9.19 -1.20 -10.17
CA ALA A 112 -8.43 -0.39 -11.12
C ALA A 112 -8.69 1.11 -10.99
N PHE A 113 -9.51 1.55 -10.04
CA PHE A 113 -9.69 2.98 -9.78
C PHE A 113 -8.58 3.51 -8.87
N ALA A 114 -7.83 4.50 -9.37
CA ALA A 114 -6.87 5.28 -8.59
C ALA A 114 -7.45 6.64 -8.24
N TYR A 115 -6.99 7.20 -7.12
CA TYR A 115 -7.32 8.54 -6.67
C TYR A 115 -6.06 9.40 -6.67
N TRP A 116 -6.17 10.59 -7.25
CA TRP A 116 -5.09 11.55 -7.38
C TRP A 116 -5.41 12.78 -6.54
N LEU A 117 -4.50 13.18 -5.68
CA LEU A 117 -4.61 14.47 -4.99
C LEU A 117 -4.31 15.58 -5.98
N LYS A 118 -5.31 16.45 -6.27
CA LYS A 118 -5.21 17.48 -7.29
C LYS A 118 -4.09 18.48 -7.03
N GLU A 119 -3.91 18.87 -5.78
CA GLU A 119 -2.91 19.87 -5.39
C GLU A 119 -1.47 19.43 -5.65
N ARG A 120 -1.18 18.13 -5.44
CA ARG A 120 0.19 17.59 -5.56
C ARG A 120 0.37 16.67 -6.76
N THR A 121 -0.68 16.42 -7.53
CA THR A 121 -0.67 15.48 -8.67
C THR A 121 -0.06 14.12 -8.30
N MET A 122 -0.39 13.61 -7.10
CA MET A 122 0.11 12.34 -6.59
C MET A 122 -1.02 11.34 -6.39
N VAL A 123 -0.72 10.06 -6.61
CA VAL A 123 -1.62 8.96 -6.25
C VAL A 123 -1.72 8.86 -4.74
N VAL A 124 -2.91 8.61 -4.23
CA VAL A 124 -3.14 8.42 -2.80
C VAL A 124 -3.54 6.97 -2.49
N GLY A 125 -3.01 6.46 -1.40
CA GLY A 125 -3.37 5.16 -0.85
C GLY A 125 -4.68 5.20 -0.07
N ASN A 126 -4.96 6.33 0.60
CA ASN A 126 -6.18 6.52 1.39
C ASN A 126 -6.64 7.99 1.34
N CYS A 127 -7.92 8.20 1.09
CA CYS A 127 -8.52 9.54 1.06
C CYS A 127 -8.88 10.08 2.45
N HIS A 128 -8.80 9.29 3.52
CA HIS A 128 -9.08 9.68 4.91
C HIS A 128 -10.41 10.42 5.10
N LYS A 129 -11.46 10.00 4.38
CA LYS A 129 -12.80 10.63 4.39
C LYS A 129 -12.79 12.13 4.02
N GLN A 130 -11.71 12.60 3.39
CA GLN A 130 -11.63 13.98 2.93
C GLN A 130 -12.62 14.22 1.77
N PRO A 131 -13.03 15.49 1.54
CA PRO A 131 -13.99 15.84 0.49
C PRO A 131 -13.54 15.35 -0.90
N ASP A 132 -14.47 14.82 -1.68
CA ASP A 132 -14.25 14.34 -3.05
C ASP A 132 -13.65 15.39 -3.97
N SER A 133 -13.93 16.67 -3.70
CA SER A 133 -13.40 17.79 -4.47
C SER A 133 -11.87 17.88 -4.48
N LEU A 134 -11.19 17.30 -3.48
CA LEU A 134 -9.73 17.26 -3.41
C LEU A 134 -9.10 16.27 -4.38
N PHE A 135 -9.88 15.31 -4.88
CA PHE A 135 -9.35 14.20 -5.66
C PHE A 135 -9.90 14.17 -7.08
N THR A 136 -9.10 13.58 -7.97
CA THR A 136 -9.56 13.07 -9.26
C THR A 136 -9.57 11.56 -9.17
N ARG A 137 -10.70 10.93 -9.49
CA ARG A 137 -10.83 9.48 -9.61
C ARG A 137 -10.66 9.08 -11.06
N GLN A 138 -9.74 8.18 -11.34
CA GLN A 138 -9.44 7.69 -12.68
C GLN A 138 -9.52 6.17 -12.73
N LEU A 139 -10.14 5.63 -13.77
CA LEU A 139 -10.03 4.22 -14.09
C LEU A 139 -8.73 4.02 -14.88
N LEU A 140 -7.84 3.21 -14.32
CA LEU A 140 -6.56 2.89 -14.95
C LEU A 140 -6.77 1.93 -16.12
N THR A 141 -6.07 2.17 -17.21
CA THR A 141 -5.96 1.22 -18.31
C THR A 141 -4.98 0.10 -18.00
N VAL A 142 -5.05 -0.99 -18.74
CA VAL A 142 -4.11 -2.11 -18.61
C VAL A 142 -2.69 -1.65 -18.93
N GLU A 143 -2.54 -0.82 -19.94
CA GLU A 143 -1.25 -0.26 -20.40
C GLU A 143 -0.59 0.59 -19.30
N GLU A 144 -1.35 1.47 -18.65
CA GLU A 144 -0.86 2.27 -17.53
C GLU A 144 -0.37 1.38 -16.38
N ILE A 145 -1.17 0.39 -16.01
CA ILE A 145 -0.80 -0.55 -14.94
C ILE A 145 0.47 -1.32 -15.30
N VAL A 146 0.54 -1.88 -16.51
CA VAL A 146 1.69 -2.68 -16.95
C VAL A 146 2.95 -1.84 -16.97
N THR A 147 2.90 -0.63 -17.54
CA THR A 147 4.07 0.26 -17.64
C THR A 147 4.66 0.57 -16.27
N GLU A 148 3.84 0.96 -15.32
CA GLU A 148 4.31 1.29 -13.96
C GLU A 148 4.86 0.06 -13.22
N TRP A 149 4.20 -1.08 -13.40
CA TRP A 149 4.65 -2.32 -12.78
C TRP A 149 5.95 -2.84 -13.41
N GLU A 150 6.14 -2.74 -14.73
CA GLU A 150 7.41 -3.13 -15.38
C GLU A 150 8.58 -2.34 -14.79
N CYS A 151 8.43 -1.02 -14.61
CA CYS A 151 9.46 -0.18 -14.01
C CYS A 151 9.85 -0.65 -12.59
N VAL A 152 8.88 -0.82 -11.70
CA VAL A 152 9.16 -1.22 -10.32
C VAL A 152 9.70 -2.65 -10.22
N LEU A 153 9.25 -3.56 -11.08
CA LEU A 153 9.74 -4.94 -11.14
C LEU A 153 11.22 -5.01 -11.52
N VAL A 154 11.67 -4.16 -12.43
CA VAL A 154 13.11 -4.06 -12.78
C VAL A 154 13.95 -3.67 -11.57
N GLU A 155 13.51 -2.68 -10.80
CA GLU A 155 14.25 -2.23 -9.61
C GLU A 155 14.20 -3.28 -8.48
N LEU A 156 13.05 -3.92 -8.26
CA LEU A 156 12.93 -5.03 -7.31
C LEU A 156 13.90 -6.17 -7.63
N ARG A 157 14.07 -6.49 -8.92
CA ARG A 157 15.01 -7.54 -9.38
C ARG A 157 16.48 -7.17 -9.17
N LYS A 158 16.83 -5.89 -9.20
CA LYS A 158 18.21 -5.44 -8.89
C LYS A 158 18.53 -5.66 -7.41
N VAL A 159 17.58 -5.41 -6.51
CA VAL A 159 17.74 -5.60 -5.06
C VAL A 159 17.66 -7.08 -4.67
N ASN A 160 16.74 -7.81 -5.28
CA ASN A 160 16.51 -9.23 -4.99
C ASN A 160 16.22 -10.03 -6.26
N PRO A 161 17.27 -10.57 -6.93
CA PRO A 161 17.11 -11.33 -8.18
C PRO A 161 16.29 -12.61 -8.06
N PHE A 162 16.19 -13.16 -6.86
CA PHE A 162 15.49 -14.42 -6.60
C PHE A 162 14.05 -14.24 -6.09
N LEU A 163 13.60 -13.00 -5.94
CA LEU A 163 12.26 -12.67 -5.48
C LEU A 163 11.19 -13.29 -6.40
N LYS A 164 10.30 -14.06 -5.82
CA LYS A 164 9.11 -14.60 -6.50
C LYS A 164 7.95 -13.66 -6.27
N ILE A 165 7.25 -13.30 -7.34
CA ILE A 165 6.14 -12.35 -7.29
C ILE A 165 4.87 -13.06 -7.74
N LEU A 166 3.82 -12.97 -6.92
CA LEU A 166 2.49 -13.51 -7.20
C LEU A 166 1.48 -12.39 -7.25
N PHE A 167 0.84 -12.22 -8.41
CA PHE A 167 -0.27 -11.30 -8.57
C PHE A 167 -1.60 -12.03 -8.45
N THR A 168 -2.52 -11.42 -7.72
CA THR A 168 -3.91 -11.85 -7.63
C THR A 168 -4.84 -10.67 -7.81
N VAL A 169 -6.05 -10.93 -8.29
CA VAL A 169 -7.11 -9.93 -8.44
C VAL A 169 -8.27 -10.36 -7.57
N SER A 170 -8.74 -9.45 -6.71
CA SER A 170 -9.89 -9.73 -5.85
C SER A 170 -11.20 -9.56 -6.64
N PRO A 171 -11.98 -10.62 -6.86
CA PRO A 171 -13.26 -10.51 -7.59
C PRO A 171 -14.34 -9.79 -6.76
N CYS A 172 -14.24 -9.79 -5.44
CA CYS A 172 -15.26 -9.23 -4.55
C CYS A 172 -15.49 -7.73 -4.75
N LEU A 173 -14.44 -6.96 -5.01
CA LEU A 173 -14.53 -5.50 -5.17
C LEU A 173 -15.05 -5.08 -6.55
N LEU A 174 -15.08 -5.98 -7.53
CA LEU A 174 -15.59 -5.69 -8.86
C LEU A 174 -17.13 -5.72 -8.92
N TYR A 175 -17.78 -6.49 -8.05
CA TYR A 175 -19.22 -6.80 -8.17
C TYR A 175 -20.06 -6.42 -6.94
N THR A 176 -19.50 -6.30 -5.76
CA THR A 176 -20.29 -6.23 -4.52
C THR A 176 -19.86 -5.16 -3.52
N SER A 177 -18.71 -4.53 -3.71
CA SER A 177 -18.26 -3.51 -2.75
C SER A 177 -18.55 -2.12 -3.27
N PRO A 178 -19.18 -1.30 -2.43
CA PRO A 178 -19.10 0.14 -2.59
C PRO A 178 -17.64 0.59 -2.66
N SER A 179 -17.39 1.75 -3.23
CA SER A 179 -16.08 2.41 -3.26
C SER A 179 -15.40 2.31 -1.88
N PRO A 180 -14.04 2.29 -1.78
CA PRO A 180 -13.36 2.42 -0.48
C PRO A 180 -13.88 3.57 0.40
N ARG A 181 -14.55 4.55 -0.21
CA ARG A 181 -15.26 5.62 0.50
C ARG A 181 -16.58 5.19 1.12
N ASP A 182 -17.25 4.18 0.57
CA ASP A 182 -18.58 3.78 0.98
C ASP A 182 -18.52 2.76 2.13
N THR A 183 -17.46 1.96 2.23
CA THR A 183 -17.22 1.04 3.35
C THR A 183 -16.86 1.77 4.66
N GLU A 184 -16.46 3.03 4.57
CA GLU A 184 -16.16 3.87 5.74
C GLU A 184 -17.37 4.67 6.24
N ARG A 185 -18.54 4.55 5.62
CA ARG A 185 -19.77 5.27 5.98
C ARG A 185 -20.75 4.49 6.88
N SER A 186 -20.43 3.26 7.23
CA SER A 186 -21.26 2.43 8.14
C SER A 186 -20.66 2.34 9.54
#